data_703d550b19603109aaac85bde144ce1f
#
_entry.id   703d550b19603109aaac85bde144ce1f
#
_cell.length_a   1.000
_cell.length_b   1.000
_cell.length_c   1.000
_cell.angle_alpha   90.00
_cell.angle_beta   90.00
_cell.angle_gamma   90.00
#
_symmetry.space_group_name_H-M   'P 1'
#
loop_
_entity.id
_entity.type
_entity.pdbx_description
1 polymer ?
#
loop_
_entity_poly.entity_id
_entity_poly.type
_entity_poly.pdbx_seq_one_letter_code
_entity_poly.pdbx_strand_id
1 'polypeptide(L)'
;MITLETERLRLRMFRDSDIEAYAAMSADPEVMRYLGATGQPLARQEAWRQMAMFLGHWQLRGYGVWAMEERATGVLVGRVGLFNPDGWPGLECIWALARGAWGKGYATEGARRALQYAFTELGQARVISLIRPDNTASIRVAERLGETLEGRATLFGAEALVYRISRLPSGGP
;
A
#
# COMPACT_ATOMS: atom_id res chain seq x y z
N MET A 1 -15.09 -4.74 -10.98
CA MET A 1 -14.15 -4.03 -10.07
C MET A 1 -13.93 -4.92 -8.85
N ILE A 2 -12.67 -5.15 -8.48
CA ILE A 2 -12.31 -6.10 -7.42
C ILE A 2 -12.38 -5.38 -6.07
N THR A 3 -13.21 -5.90 -5.18
CA THR A 3 -13.32 -5.48 -3.78
C THR A 3 -12.90 -6.65 -2.90
N LEU A 4 -12.06 -6.38 -1.90
CA LEU A 4 -11.65 -7.37 -0.92
C LEU A 4 -12.15 -6.96 0.46
N GLU A 5 -12.49 -7.94 1.28
CA GLU A 5 -12.93 -7.67 2.65
C GLU A 5 -12.02 -8.39 3.65
N THR A 6 -11.90 -7.80 4.83
CA THR A 6 -11.29 -8.35 6.02
C THR A 6 -12.29 -8.24 7.17
N GLU A 7 -11.90 -8.57 8.38
CA GLU A 7 -12.75 -8.42 9.55
C GLU A 7 -13.24 -6.96 9.72
N ARG A 8 -12.31 -5.99 9.60
CA ARG A 8 -12.58 -4.58 9.90
C ARG A 8 -12.53 -3.64 8.70
N LEU A 9 -11.98 -4.10 7.56
CA LEU A 9 -11.72 -3.24 6.41
C LEU A 9 -12.44 -3.75 5.16
N ARG A 10 -12.84 -2.79 4.33
CA ARG A 10 -13.19 -3.01 2.92
C ARG A 10 -12.13 -2.33 2.05
N LEU A 11 -11.48 -3.10 1.21
CA LEU A 11 -10.51 -2.63 0.22
C LEU A 11 -11.25 -2.51 -1.11
N ARG A 12 -11.51 -1.30 -1.53
CA ARG A 12 -12.29 -0.98 -2.73
C ARG A 12 -11.58 0.00 -3.64
N MET A 13 -12.06 0.15 -4.84
CA MET A 13 -11.57 1.20 -5.74
C MET A 13 -11.82 2.58 -5.14
N PHE A 14 -10.93 3.53 -5.43
CA PHE A 14 -11.16 4.92 -5.12
C PHE A 14 -12.41 5.45 -5.85
N ARG A 15 -13.11 6.36 -5.20
CA ARG A 15 -14.28 7.09 -5.71
C ARG A 15 -13.97 8.58 -5.67
N ASP A 16 -14.66 9.36 -6.48
CA ASP A 16 -14.51 10.83 -6.45
C ASP A 16 -14.83 11.41 -5.06
N SER A 17 -15.80 10.82 -4.36
CA SER A 17 -16.15 11.20 -2.98
C SER A 17 -15.05 10.98 -1.94
N ASP A 18 -13.98 10.24 -2.25
CA ASP A 18 -12.86 9.99 -1.34
C ASP A 18 -11.87 11.15 -1.29
N ILE A 19 -11.97 12.12 -2.23
CA ILE A 19 -10.92 13.13 -2.41
C ILE A 19 -10.68 13.98 -1.17
N GLU A 20 -11.71 14.37 -0.44
CA GLU A 20 -11.53 15.23 0.74
C GLU A 20 -10.77 14.48 1.86
N ALA A 21 -11.15 13.24 2.14
CA ALA A 21 -10.48 12.42 3.16
C ALA A 21 -9.05 12.05 2.72
N TYR A 22 -8.87 11.72 1.43
CA TYR A 22 -7.57 11.36 0.89
C TYR A 22 -6.62 12.56 0.82
N ALA A 23 -7.09 13.73 0.45
CA ALA A 23 -6.32 14.97 0.44
C ALA A 23 -5.93 15.39 1.87
N ALA A 24 -6.86 15.30 2.82
CA ALA A 24 -6.54 15.56 4.23
C ALA A 24 -5.44 14.63 4.78
N MET A 25 -5.51 13.34 4.44
CA MET A 25 -4.46 12.37 4.77
C MET A 25 -3.12 12.74 4.12
N SER A 26 -3.14 13.09 2.85
CA SER A 26 -1.93 13.39 2.05
C SER A 26 -1.34 14.77 2.36
N ALA A 27 -2.08 15.67 3.01
CA ALA A 27 -1.61 16.95 3.50
C ALA A 27 -0.94 16.85 4.88
N ASP A 28 -1.05 15.71 5.58
CA ASP A 28 -0.42 15.52 6.89
C ASP A 28 1.08 15.22 6.72
N PRO A 29 1.99 16.08 7.22
CA PRO A 29 3.42 15.88 7.06
C PRO A 29 3.93 14.60 7.75
N GLU A 30 3.32 14.16 8.84
CA GLU A 30 3.71 12.92 9.50
C GLU A 30 3.35 11.69 8.64
N VAL A 31 2.22 11.72 7.94
CA VAL A 31 1.83 10.67 7.01
C VAL A 31 2.76 10.63 5.82
N MET A 32 3.09 11.81 5.27
CA MET A 32 3.87 11.91 4.03
C MET A 32 5.38 11.77 4.23
N ARG A 33 5.87 11.91 5.45
CA ARG A 33 7.31 11.94 5.80
C ARG A 33 8.17 10.90 5.07
N TYR A 34 7.65 9.72 4.84
CA TYR A 34 8.36 8.61 4.19
C TYR A 34 7.77 8.20 2.84
N LEU A 35 6.77 8.94 2.34
CA LEU A 35 6.04 8.61 1.13
C LEU A 35 6.49 9.48 -0.07
N GLY A 36 6.32 8.93 -1.25
CA GLY A 36 6.68 9.61 -2.49
C GLY A 36 8.17 9.91 -2.63
N ALA A 37 8.51 10.76 -3.58
CA ALA A 37 9.89 11.12 -3.89
C ALA A 37 10.50 12.05 -2.83
N THR A 38 9.70 12.98 -2.30
CA THR A 38 10.20 14.09 -1.48
C THR A 38 9.84 13.98 0.01
N GLY A 39 8.90 13.12 0.38
CA GLY A 39 8.37 13.07 1.74
C GLY A 39 7.56 14.31 2.15
N GLN A 40 7.17 15.14 1.19
CA GLN A 40 6.43 16.38 1.44
C GLN A 40 4.92 16.16 1.34
N PRO A 41 4.12 16.90 2.13
CA PRO A 41 2.68 16.94 1.98
C PRO A 41 2.26 17.25 0.53
N LEU A 42 1.14 16.66 0.12
CA LEU A 42 0.56 16.91 -1.18
C LEU A 42 -0.54 17.96 -1.10
N ALA A 43 -0.58 18.87 -2.06
CA ALA A 43 -1.74 19.70 -2.28
C ALA A 43 -2.95 18.82 -2.73
N ARG A 44 -4.18 19.33 -2.52
CA ARG A 44 -5.40 18.60 -2.89
C ARG A 44 -5.40 18.11 -4.35
N GLN A 45 -4.90 18.95 -5.27
CA GLN A 45 -4.83 18.61 -6.69
C GLN A 45 -3.83 17.48 -6.98
N GLU A 46 -2.74 17.41 -6.22
CA GLU A 46 -1.74 16.34 -6.34
C GLU A 46 -2.28 15.03 -5.75
N ALA A 47 -3.00 15.10 -4.64
CA ALA A 47 -3.71 13.96 -4.07
C ALA A 47 -4.75 13.40 -5.05
N TRP A 48 -5.50 14.26 -5.73
CA TRP A 48 -6.43 13.84 -6.78
C TRP A 48 -5.71 13.15 -7.95
N ARG A 49 -4.60 13.73 -8.43
CA ARG A 49 -3.78 13.09 -9.49
C ARG A 49 -3.24 11.73 -9.06
N GLN A 50 -2.87 11.58 -7.80
CA GLN A 50 -2.41 10.30 -7.26
C GLN A 50 -3.56 9.27 -7.22
N MET A 51 -4.77 9.64 -6.83
CA MET A 51 -5.95 8.77 -6.91
C MET A 51 -6.23 8.34 -8.36
N ALA A 52 -6.18 9.29 -9.30
CA ALA A 52 -6.37 9.01 -10.72
C ALA A 52 -5.29 8.07 -11.27
N MET A 53 -4.03 8.23 -10.84
CA MET A 53 -2.92 7.32 -11.17
C MET A 53 -3.20 5.90 -10.64
N PHE A 54 -3.70 5.73 -9.43
CA PHE A 54 -4.04 4.41 -8.90
C PHE A 54 -5.18 3.76 -9.69
N LEU A 55 -6.20 4.52 -10.07
CA LEU A 55 -7.27 4.02 -10.93
C LEU A 55 -6.75 3.64 -12.33
N GLY A 56 -5.87 4.47 -12.91
CA GLY A 56 -5.20 4.17 -14.18
C GLY A 56 -4.33 2.92 -14.10
N HIS A 57 -3.60 2.74 -13.00
CA HIS A 57 -2.80 1.53 -12.77
C HIS A 57 -3.67 0.27 -12.76
N TRP A 58 -4.84 0.31 -12.10
CA TRP A 58 -5.82 -0.78 -12.15
C TRP A 58 -6.26 -1.11 -13.56
N GLN A 59 -6.53 -0.08 -14.37
CA GLN A 59 -6.97 -0.26 -15.75
C GLN A 59 -5.88 -0.87 -16.63
N LEU A 60 -4.63 -0.47 -16.42
CA LEU A 60 -3.50 -0.91 -17.23
C LEU A 60 -2.94 -2.29 -16.83
N ARG A 61 -2.96 -2.60 -15.54
CA ARG A 61 -2.29 -3.79 -14.97
C ARG A 61 -3.25 -4.89 -14.50
N GLY A 62 -4.55 -4.58 -14.35
CA GLY A 62 -5.54 -5.52 -13.80
C GLY A 62 -5.45 -5.73 -12.28
N TYR A 63 -4.54 -5.03 -11.62
CA TYR A 63 -4.39 -4.98 -10.17
C TYR A 63 -3.88 -3.58 -9.75
N GLY A 64 -3.96 -3.24 -8.47
CA GLY A 64 -3.49 -1.93 -8.04
C GLY A 64 -3.76 -1.63 -6.57
N VAL A 65 -3.87 -0.35 -6.28
CA VAL A 65 -4.02 0.19 -4.94
C VAL A 65 -5.50 0.41 -4.64
N TRP A 66 -5.95 -0.11 -3.49
CA TRP A 66 -7.30 0.10 -2.96
C TRP A 66 -7.35 1.25 -1.97
N ALA A 67 -8.47 1.93 -1.95
CA ALA A 67 -8.92 2.71 -0.82
C ALA A 67 -9.27 1.76 0.33
N MET A 68 -8.79 2.06 1.53
CA MET A 68 -9.13 1.32 2.76
C MET A 68 -10.27 2.02 3.46
N GLU A 69 -11.42 1.38 3.51
CA GLU A 69 -12.61 1.84 4.23
C GLU A 69 -12.80 1.02 5.49
N GLU A 70 -12.95 1.69 6.64
CA GLU A 70 -13.34 1.03 7.88
C GLU A 70 -14.81 0.58 7.79
N ARG A 71 -15.08 -0.71 7.91
CA ARG A 71 -16.43 -1.27 7.67
C ARG A 71 -17.49 -0.76 8.64
N ALA A 72 -17.09 -0.51 9.88
CA ALA A 72 -18.01 -0.08 10.93
C ALA A 72 -18.54 1.35 10.70
N THR A 73 -17.74 2.22 10.08
CA THR A 73 -18.04 3.65 9.94
C THR A 73 -18.21 4.11 8.49
N GLY A 74 -17.74 3.34 7.52
CA GLY A 74 -17.65 3.74 6.13
C GLY A 74 -16.57 4.81 5.84
N VAL A 75 -15.73 5.12 6.81
CA VAL A 75 -14.71 6.18 6.69
C VAL A 75 -13.49 5.63 5.95
N LEU A 76 -12.94 6.45 5.03
CA LEU A 76 -11.64 6.19 4.41
C LEU A 76 -10.54 6.36 5.47
N VAL A 77 -9.82 5.27 5.77
CA VAL A 77 -8.73 5.25 6.75
C VAL A 77 -7.35 5.20 6.13
N GLY A 78 -7.25 5.01 4.82
CA GLY A 78 -5.97 4.96 4.11
C GLY A 78 -6.05 4.30 2.76
N ARG A 79 -4.90 3.80 2.33
CA ARG A 79 -4.74 3.01 1.10
C ARG A 79 -3.82 1.82 1.34
N VAL A 80 -4.04 0.76 0.58
CA VAL A 80 -3.18 -0.43 0.53
C VAL A 80 -3.29 -1.08 -0.84
N GLY A 81 -2.27 -1.75 -1.29
CA GLY A 81 -2.40 -2.50 -2.53
C GLY A 81 -1.10 -2.90 -3.17
N LEU A 82 -1.23 -3.33 -4.42
CA LEU A 82 -0.16 -3.85 -5.23
C LEU A 82 0.22 -2.80 -6.29
N PHE A 83 1.48 -2.44 -6.35
CA PHE A 83 1.93 -1.35 -7.19
C PHE A 83 3.19 -1.77 -7.97
N ASN A 84 3.14 -1.60 -9.28
CA ASN A 84 4.26 -1.89 -10.16
C ASN A 84 4.14 -1.05 -11.45
N PRO A 85 4.33 0.27 -11.37
CA PRO A 85 4.38 1.11 -12.55
C PRO A 85 5.62 0.79 -13.38
N ASP A 86 5.66 1.33 -14.59
CA ASP A 86 6.81 1.15 -15.47
C ASP A 86 8.11 1.65 -14.81
N GLY A 87 9.19 0.87 -14.95
CA GLY A 87 10.48 1.14 -14.31
C GLY A 87 10.56 0.81 -12.82
N TRP A 88 9.52 0.21 -12.21
CA TRP A 88 9.56 -0.20 -10.80
C TRP A 88 10.39 -1.48 -10.59
N PRO A 89 11.09 -1.65 -9.44
CA PRO A 89 11.99 -2.80 -9.25
C PRO A 89 11.27 -4.15 -9.07
N GLY A 90 9.95 -4.13 -8.93
CA GLY A 90 9.13 -5.35 -8.78
C GLY A 90 7.71 -5.04 -8.33
N LEU A 91 6.91 -6.10 -8.17
CA LEU A 91 5.57 -5.96 -7.61
C LEU A 91 5.68 -5.59 -6.13
N GLU A 92 5.27 -4.40 -5.78
CA GLU A 92 5.34 -3.86 -4.43
C GLU A 92 3.99 -3.92 -3.72
N CYS A 93 3.97 -4.36 -2.46
CA CYS A 93 2.86 -4.13 -1.55
C CYS A 93 3.08 -2.81 -0.82
N ILE A 94 2.17 -1.86 -1.04
CA ILE A 94 2.25 -0.52 -0.43
C ILE A 94 1.10 -0.28 0.53
N TRP A 95 1.33 0.54 1.55
CA TRP A 95 0.30 1.01 2.49
C TRP A 95 0.59 2.44 2.95
N ALA A 96 -0.46 3.17 3.25
CA ALA A 96 -0.44 4.44 3.95
C ALA A 96 -1.78 4.66 4.65
N LEU A 97 -1.75 5.18 5.86
CA LEU A 97 -2.92 5.39 6.70
C LEU A 97 -2.99 6.82 7.18
N ALA A 98 -4.20 7.34 7.28
CA ALA A 98 -4.47 8.57 8.02
C ALA A 98 -3.99 8.41 9.47
N ARG A 99 -3.45 9.49 10.07
CA ARG A 99 -2.84 9.45 11.41
C ARG A 99 -3.80 8.90 12.49
N GLY A 100 -5.08 9.25 12.43
CA GLY A 100 -6.09 8.73 13.35
C GLY A 100 -6.38 7.22 13.25
N ALA A 101 -5.86 6.57 12.22
CA ALA A 101 -5.97 5.13 12.01
C ALA A 101 -4.70 4.35 12.42
N TRP A 102 -3.65 5.04 12.87
CA TRP A 102 -2.42 4.39 13.32
C TRP A 102 -2.61 3.62 14.63
N GLY A 103 -1.76 2.62 14.85
CA GLY A 103 -1.79 1.81 16.07
C GLY A 103 -2.91 0.77 16.13
N LYS A 104 -3.89 0.81 15.22
CA LYS A 104 -5.05 -0.10 15.19
C LYS A 104 -4.79 -1.44 14.46
N GLY A 105 -3.60 -1.60 13.83
CA GLY A 105 -3.25 -2.81 13.07
C GLY A 105 -3.80 -2.85 11.64
N TYR A 106 -4.45 -1.82 11.17
CA TYR A 106 -5.09 -1.77 9.84
C TYR A 106 -4.10 -1.93 8.68
N ALA A 107 -2.88 -1.38 8.79
CA ALA A 107 -1.84 -1.58 7.77
C ALA A 107 -1.53 -3.07 7.57
N THR A 108 -1.27 -3.78 8.67
CA THR A 108 -0.97 -5.22 8.63
C THR A 108 -2.17 -6.04 8.12
N GLU A 109 -3.39 -5.71 8.56
CA GLU A 109 -4.61 -6.39 8.14
C GLU A 109 -4.86 -6.23 6.63
N GLY A 110 -4.84 -5.00 6.15
CA GLY A 110 -5.06 -4.69 4.74
C GLY A 110 -3.96 -5.25 3.84
N ALA A 111 -2.68 -5.08 4.22
CA ALA A 111 -1.55 -5.59 3.45
C ALA A 111 -1.56 -7.13 3.39
N ARG A 112 -1.88 -7.82 4.49
CA ARG A 112 -2.04 -9.29 4.48
C ARG A 112 -3.09 -9.74 3.48
N ARG A 113 -4.23 -9.05 3.40
CA ARG A 113 -5.28 -9.38 2.42
C ARG A 113 -4.84 -9.08 0.99
N ALA A 114 -4.08 -7.99 0.77
CA ALA A 114 -3.51 -7.67 -0.55
C ALA A 114 -2.46 -8.69 -0.99
N LEU A 115 -1.58 -9.13 -0.07
CA LEU A 115 -0.60 -10.19 -0.33
C LEU A 115 -1.27 -11.53 -0.64
N GLN A 116 -2.31 -11.89 0.12
CA GLN A 116 -3.11 -13.09 -0.20
C GLN A 116 -3.64 -13.02 -1.63
N TYR A 117 -4.26 -11.90 -2.02
CA TYR A 117 -4.73 -11.69 -3.39
C TYR A 117 -3.60 -11.83 -4.43
N ALA A 118 -2.42 -11.26 -4.15
CA ALA A 118 -1.27 -11.39 -5.03
C ALA A 118 -0.87 -12.84 -5.26
N PHE A 119 -0.88 -13.66 -4.21
CA PHE A 119 -0.43 -15.05 -4.29
C PHE A 119 -1.51 -16.01 -4.82
N THR A 120 -2.79 -15.79 -4.45
CA THR A 120 -3.86 -16.73 -4.81
C THR A 120 -4.53 -16.38 -6.14
N GLU A 121 -4.83 -15.11 -6.37
CA GLU A 121 -5.60 -14.66 -7.52
C GLU A 121 -4.69 -14.25 -8.70
N LEU A 122 -3.56 -13.56 -8.41
CA LEU A 122 -2.62 -13.12 -9.44
C LEU A 122 -1.50 -14.13 -9.70
N GLY A 123 -1.39 -15.20 -8.90
CA GLY A 123 -0.38 -16.24 -9.07
C GLY A 123 1.06 -15.74 -8.90
N GLN A 124 1.28 -14.63 -8.20
CA GLN A 124 2.61 -14.08 -8.00
C GLN A 124 3.49 -15.03 -7.18
N ALA A 125 4.77 -15.13 -7.55
CA ALA A 125 5.74 -15.94 -6.79
C ALA A 125 6.35 -15.15 -5.63
N ARG A 126 6.46 -13.83 -5.79
CA ARG A 126 7.09 -12.93 -4.80
C ARG A 126 6.46 -11.53 -4.85
N VAL A 127 6.51 -10.84 -3.73
CA VAL A 127 6.13 -9.42 -3.58
C VAL A 127 7.20 -8.75 -2.74
N ILE A 128 7.48 -7.49 -3.01
CA ILE A 128 8.43 -6.67 -2.23
C ILE A 128 7.69 -5.54 -1.53
N SER A 129 8.36 -4.93 -0.54
CA SER A 129 7.98 -3.64 0.04
C SER A 129 9.22 -2.76 0.11
N LEU A 130 9.13 -1.53 -0.37
CA LEU A 130 10.22 -0.56 -0.38
C LEU A 130 10.01 0.42 0.77
N ILE A 131 10.89 0.36 1.77
CA ILE A 131 10.70 1.08 3.02
C ILE A 131 11.91 1.97 3.30
N ARG A 132 11.67 3.26 3.59
CA ARG A 132 12.76 4.16 4.04
C ARG A 132 13.38 3.62 5.33
N PRO A 133 14.73 3.64 5.48
CA PRO A 133 15.41 3.03 6.64
C PRO A 133 14.90 3.54 8.00
N ASP A 134 14.51 4.81 8.08
CA ASP A 134 14.02 5.42 9.31
C ASP A 134 12.52 5.18 9.57
N ASN A 135 11.79 4.57 8.63
CA ASN A 135 10.37 4.26 8.78
C ASN A 135 10.15 2.98 9.58
N THR A 136 10.50 3.04 10.87
CA THR A 136 10.40 1.89 11.78
C THR A 136 8.97 1.34 11.91
N ALA A 137 7.96 2.19 11.71
CA ALA A 137 6.57 1.76 11.74
C ALA A 137 6.25 0.81 10.57
N SER A 138 6.66 1.16 9.35
CA SER A 138 6.48 0.29 8.18
C SER A 138 7.35 -0.96 8.23
N ILE A 139 8.57 -0.87 8.76
CA ILE A 139 9.44 -2.04 9.00
C ILE A 139 8.70 -3.08 9.87
N ARG A 140 8.12 -2.65 10.99
CA ARG A 140 7.33 -3.53 11.86
C ARG A 140 6.10 -4.14 11.17
N VAL A 141 5.49 -3.42 10.22
CA VAL A 141 4.39 -3.98 9.42
C VAL A 141 4.93 -5.08 8.51
N ALA A 142 6.01 -4.84 7.76
CA ALA A 142 6.63 -5.83 6.89
C ALA A 142 7.01 -7.10 7.68
N GLU A 143 7.67 -6.97 8.83
CA GLU A 143 8.04 -8.09 9.70
C GLU A 143 6.82 -8.89 10.18
N ARG A 144 5.72 -8.23 10.57
CA ARG A 144 4.46 -8.91 10.97
C ARG A 144 3.75 -9.61 9.81
N LEU A 145 4.02 -9.19 8.58
CA LEU A 145 3.55 -9.86 7.37
C LEU A 145 4.39 -11.09 7.02
N GLY A 146 5.55 -11.26 7.66
CA GLY A 146 6.51 -12.32 7.35
C GLY A 146 7.49 -11.95 6.24
N GLU A 147 7.57 -10.68 5.89
CA GLU A 147 8.58 -10.19 4.96
C GLU A 147 9.95 -10.18 5.62
N THR A 148 10.99 -10.48 4.84
CA THR A 148 12.40 -10.47 5.28
C THR A 148 13.20 -9.45 4.49
N LEU A 149 14.17 -8.81 5.14
CA LEU A 149 15.07 -7.87 4.49
C LEU A 149 15.95 -8.63 3.46
N GLU A 150 15.82 -8.25 2.18
CA GLU A 150 16.59 -8.85 1.08
C GLU A 150 17.78 -7.99 0.69
N GLY A 151 17.67 -6.66 0.83
CA GLY A 151 18.72 -5.75 0.41
C GLY A 151 18.31 -4.30 0.45
N ARG A 152 18.96 -3.50 -0.39
CA ARG A 152 18.73 -2.06 -0.52
C ARG A 152 18.56 -1.68 -1.98
N ALA A 153 17.78 -0.66 -2.23
CA ALA A 153 17.59 -0.07 -3.55
C ALA A 153 17.63 1.45 -3.46
N THR A 154 17.83 2.11 -4.58
CA THR A 154 17.66 3.56 -4.68
C THR A 154 16.30 3.83 -5.33
N LEU A 155 15.42 4.54 -4.63
CA LEU A 155 14.14 4.96 -5.13
C LEU A 155 14.05 6.49 -5.08
N PHE A 156 13.80 7.13 -6.22
CA PHE A 156 13.78 8.59 -6.35
C PHE A 156 15.03 9.30 -5.78
N GLY A 157 16.20 8.70 -5.97
CA GLY A 157 17.46 9.25 -5.47
C GLY A 157 17.72 9.06 -3.98
N ALA A 158 16.87 8.34 -3.26
CA ALA A 158 17.06 8.05 -1.85
C ALA A 158 17.05 6.54 -1.56
N GLU A 159 17.75 6.15 -0.51
CA GLU A 159 17.83 4.74 -0.09
C GLU A 159 16.48 4.21 0.38
N ALA A 160 16.18 2.97 -0.02
CA ALA A 160 15.08 2.18 0.49
C ALA A 160 15.56 0.77 0.83
N LEU A 161 15.09 0.24 1.94
CA LEU A 161 15.20 -1.17 2.30
C LEU A 161 14.23 -1.96 1.42
N VAL A 162 14.70 -3.07 0.87
CA VAL A 162 13.87 -4.01 0.11
C VAL A 162 13.49 -5.16 1.03
N TYR A 163 12.26 -5.16 1.48
CA TYR A 163 11.67 -6.31 2.16
C TYR A 163 10.99 -7.20 1.12
N ARG A 164 11.01 -8.52 1.35
CA ARG A 164 10.44 -9.51 0.44
C ARG A 164 9.63 -10.55 1.17
N ILE A 165 8.54 -10.96 0.55
CA ILE A 165 7.81 -12.18 0.88
C ILE A 165 7.61 -13.01 -0.38
N SER A 166 7.79 -14.32 -0.27
CA SER A 166 7.54 -15.28 -1.34
C SER A 166 6.33 -16.14 -0.99
N ARG A 167 5.62 -16.58 -2.03
CA ARG A 167 4.59 -17.60 -1.86
C ARG A 167 5.22 -18.84 -1.23
N LEU A 168 4.64 -19.34 -0.16
CA LEU A 168 5.03 -20.64 0.36
C LEU A 168 4.85 -21.69 -0.75
N PRO A 169 5.82 -22.60 -0.96
CA PRO A 169 5.60 -23.70 -1.86
C PRO A 169 4.30 -24.38 -1.44
N SER A 170 3.38 -24.55 -2.38
CA SER A 170 2.24 -25.44 -2.17
C SER A 170 2.84 -26.78 -1.78
N GLY A 171 2.66 -27.20 -0.54
CA GLY A 171 3.14 -28.50 -0.09
C GLY A 171 2.63 -29.54 -1.10
N GLY A 172 3.55 -30.11 -1.86
CA GLY A 172 3.29 -31.32 -2.62
C GLY A 172 2.96 -32.46 -1.63
N PRO A 173 2.22 -33.46 -2.08
CA PRO A 173 1.80 -34.58 -1.25
C PRO A 173 2.98 -35.31 -0.61
#